data_c88ac13cb981c1176966c307ce50c211
#
_entry.id   c88ac13cb981c1176966c307ce50c211
#
_cell.length_a   1.000
_cell.length_b   1.000
_cell.length_c   1.000
_cell.angle_alpha   90.00
_cell.angle_beta   90.00
_cell.angle_gamma   90.00
#
_symmetry.space_group_name_H-M   'P 1'
#
loop_
_entity.id
_entity.type
_entity.pdbx_description
1 polymer ?
#
loop_
_entity_poly.entity_id
_entity_poly.type
_entity_poly.pdbx_seq_one_letter_code
_entity_poly.pdbx_strand_id
1 'polypeptide(L)'
;MFTGIVETIGAVTSIEGNKIGIVAKKFSDRLQIGGSVSVKGACLTITSIKNEQFMVDVVDETRRKTNLGDLRLASNVNLELPVPVTGSFDGHIVQGHIDNTVQVISIIEESDSQLIKFKTNPLDIRYLVKKGFVAVDGVSLTIVDCDSDWFSI
;
A
#
# COMPACT_ATOMS: atom_id res chain seq x y z
N MET A 1 -10.83 -0.26 -6.97
CA MET A 1 -10.66 -1.51 -6.18
C MET A 1 -9.37 -2.18 -6.62
N PHE A 2 -8.65 -2.76 -5.68
CA PHE A 2 -7.35 -3.42 -5.84
C PHE A 2 -7.42 -4.83 -5.27
N THR A 3 -6.37 -5.60 -5.44
CA THR A 3 -6.30 -7.00 -4.99
C THR A 3 -5.27 -7.22 -3.89
N GLY A 4 -4.37 -6.24 -3.69
CA GLY A 4 -3.21 -6.39 -2.83
C GLY A 4 -2.07 -7.20 -3.47
N ILE A 5 -2.13 -7.38 -4.78
CA ILE A 5 -1.03 -7.96 -5.56
C ILE A 5 -0.23 -6.82 -6.18
N VAL A 6 0.89 -6.50 -5.54
CA VAL A 6 1.78 -5.44 -6.00
C VAL A 6 2.33 -5.78 -7.38
N GLU A 7 2.11 -4.88 -8.35
CA GLU A 7 2.54 -5.11 -9.72
C GLU A 7 3.98 -4.63 -9.97
N THR A 8 4.39 -3.55 -9.29
CA THR A 8 5.73 -2.96 -9.45
C THR A 8 6.11 -2.10 -8.26
N ILE A 9 7.39 -1.80 -8.19
CA ILE A 9 7.93 -0.79 -7.26
C ILE A 9 8.19 0.49 -8.06
N GLY A 10 7.64 1.60 -7.61
CA GLY A 10 7.96 2.94 -8.10
C GLY A 10 8.95 3.65 -7.21
N ALA A 11 9.51 4.75 -7.69
CA ALA A 11 10.37 5.62 -6.90
C ALA A 11 9.82 7.05 -6.86
N VAL A 12 9.86 7.68 -5.69
CA VAL A 12 9.45 9.07 -5.50
C VAL A 12 10.45 10.01 -6.17
N THR A 13 9.96 10.87 -7.07
CA THR A 13 10.78 11.81 -7.85
C THR A 13 10.62 13.27 -7.43
N SER A 14 9.46 13.61 -6.84
CA SER A 14 9.21 14.95 -6.29
C SER A 14 8.18 14.91 -5.17
N ILE A 15 8.28 15.88 -4.25
CA ILE A 15 7.30 16.11 -3.18
C ILE A 15 7.09 17.63 -3.10
N GLU A 16 5.90 18.09 -3.48
CA GLU A 16 5.55 19.50 -3.55
C GLU A 16 4.21 19.74 -2.83
N GLY A 17 4.27 20.15 -1.58
CA GLY A 17 3.06 20.27 -0.76
C GLY A 17 2.36 18.91 -0.65
N ASN A 18 1.13 18.84 -1.13
CA ASN A 18 0.32 17.60 -1.12
C ASN A 18 0.53 16.73 -2.37
N LYS A 19 1.38 17.14 -3.30
CA LYS A 19 1.66 16.40 -4.53
C LYS A 19 2.89 15.54 -4.39
N ILE A 20 2.79 14.30 -4.85
CA ILE A 20 3.91 13.35 -4.91
C ILE A 20 4.07 12.90 -6.35
N GLY A 21 5.28 13.10 -6.90
CA GLY A 21 5.67 12.55 -8.19
C GLY A 21 6.31 11.18 -8.03
N ILE A 22 5.90 10.23 -8.86
CA ILE A 22 6.37 8.85 -8.81
C ILE A 22 6.72 8.40 -10.23
N VAL A 23 7.88 7.78 -10.40
CA VAL A 23 8.25 7.12 -11.65
C VAL A 23 7.95 5.63 -11.54
N ALA A 24 7.29 5.08 -12.58
CA ALA A 24 6.93 3.67 -12.65
C ALA A 24 6.87 3.22 -14.12
N LYS A 25 8.01 2.84 -14.67
CA LYS A 25 8.17 2.46 -16.07
C LYS A 25 7.18 1.39 -16.54
N LYS A 26 6.91 0.38 -15.69
CA LYS A 26 5.98 -0.71 -15.99
C LYS A 26 4.54 -0.23 -16.23
N PHE A 27 4.19 0.95 -15.77
CA PHE A 27 2.82 1.50 -15.84
C PHE A 27 2.62 2.53 -16.95
N SER A 28 3.69 2.99 -17.64
CA SER A 28 3.66 4.13 -18.56
C SER A 28 2.48 4.12 -19.54
N ASP A 29 2.16 2.95 -20.09
CA ASP A 29 1.11 2.79 -21.12
C ASP A 29 -0.28 2.50 -20.54
N ARG A 30 -0.40 2.36 -19.22
CA ARG A 30 -1.64 1.96 -18.53
C ARG A 30 -2.20 3.07 -17.62
N LEU A 31 -1.40 4.10 -17.35
CA LEU A 31 -1.82 5.22 -16.51
C LEU A 31 -2.83 6.10 -17.24
N GLN A 32 -3.80 6.62 -16.49
CA GLN A 32 -4.79 7.56 -16.99
C GLN A 32 -4.97 8.70 -15.99
N ILE A 33 -4.98 9.95 -16.47
CA ILE A 33 -5.32 11.12 -15.63
C ILE A 33 -6.77 10.97 -15.14
N GLY A 34 -6.98 11.17 -13.84
CA GLY A 34 -8.27 10.91 -13.18
C GLY A 34 -8.48 9.45 -12.78
N GLY A 35 -7.60 8.54 -13.23
CA GLY A 35 -7.59 7.15 -12.78
C GLY A 35 -7.04 7.00 -11.36
N SER A 36 -7.29 5.85 -10.76
CA SER A 36 -6.76 5.51 -9.44
C SER A 36 -5.47 4.70 -9.55
N VAL A 37 -4.62 4.83 -8.54
CA VAL A 37 -3.45 3.97 -8.32
C VAL A 37 -3.31 3.70 -6.83
N SER A 38 -2.99 2.48 -6.45
CA SER A 38 -2.60 2.14 -5.08
C SER A 38 -1.13 2.46 -4.90
N VAL A 39 -0.81 3.34 -3.95
CA VAL A 39 0.56 3.67 -3.54
C VAL A 39 0.74 3.23 -2.08
N LYS A 40 1.56 2.21 -1.85
CA LYS A 40 1.70 1.59 -0.52
C LYS A 40 0.34 1.23 0.11
N GLY A 41 -0.62 0.77 -0.71
CA GLY A 41 -1.97 0.42 -0.28
C GLY A 41 -2.97 1.58 -0.29
N ALA A 42 -2.54 2.82 -0.30
CA ALA A 42 -3.45 3.97 -0.35
C ALA A 42 -3.96 4.23 -1.78
N CYS A 43 -5.28 4.30 -1.96
CA CYS A 43 -5.91 4.67 -3.22
C CYS A 43 -5.76 6.18 -3.46
N LEU A 44 -5.01 6.55 -4.48
CA LEU A 44 -4.77 7.94 -4.87
C LEU A 44 -5.20 8.19 -6.30
N THR A 45 -5.58 9.43 -6.60
CA THR A 45 -5.96 9.85 -7.94
C THR A 45 -4.75 10.41 -8.69
N ILE A 46 -4.57 9.97 -9.93
CA ILE A 46 -3.53 10.46 -10.83
C ILE A 46 -3.96 11.84 -11.37
N THR A 47 -3.16 12.86 -11.10
CA THR A 47 -3.47 14.25 -11.47
C THR A 47 -2.71 14.73 -12.71
N SER A 48 -1.55 14.16 -13.01
CA SER A 48 -0.82 14.41 -14.25
C SER A 48 0.08 13.24 -14.60
N ILE A 49 0.45 13.13 -15.87
CA ILE A 49 1.36 12.12 -16.40
C ILE A 49 2.33 12.82 -17.34
N LYS A 50 3.61 12.55 -17.18
CA LYS A 50 4.68 13.04 -18.09
C LYS A 50 5.72 11.94 -18.25
N ASN A 51 5.84 11.40 -19.45
CA ASN A 51 6.68 10.22 -19.73
C ASN A 51 6.31 9.05 -18.79
N GLU A 52 7.29 8.48 -18.09
CA GLU A 52 7.13 7.37 -17.14
C GLU A 52 6.75 7.84 -15.71
N GLN A 53 6.58 9.14 -15.51
CA GLN A 53 6.26 9.75 -14.22
C GLN A 53 4.79 10.17 -14.16
N PHE A 54 4.18 9.95 -13.03
CA PHE A 54 2.85 10.46 -12.70
C PHE A 54 2.84 11.22 -11.38
N MET A 55 1.87 12.12 -11.23
CA MET A 55 1.64 12.86 -9.99
C MET A 55 0.35 12.37 -9.34
N VAL A 56 0.35 12.32 -8.03
CA VAL A 56 -0.84 12.05 -7.21
C VAL A 56 -0.99 13.14 -6.15
N ASP A 57 -2.23 13.42 -5.76
CA ASP A 57 -2.52 14.29 -4.62
C ASP A 57 -2.78 13.45 -3.38
N VAL A 58 -2.12 13.82 -2.27
CA VAL A 58 -2.27 13.19 -0.96
C VAL A 58 -2.89 14.20 -0.02
N VAL A 59 -4.21 14.09 0.20
CA VAL A 59 -4.93 14.97 1.12
C VAL A 59 -4.45 14.80 2.56
N ASP A 60 -4.64 15.83 3.40
CA ASP A 60 -4.11 15.85 4.77
C ASP A 60 -4.59 14.68 5.62
N GLU A 61 -5.82 14.21 5.44
CA GLU A 61 -6.33 13.03 6.14
C GLU A 61 -5.53 11.78 5.79
N THR A 62 -5.27 11.56 4.50
CA THR A 62 -4.44 10.44 4.03
C THR A 62 -3.02 10.54 4.58
N ARG A 63 -2.44 11.75 4.65
CA ARG A 63 -1.12 11.95 5.26
C ARG A 63 -1.08 11.57 6.74
N ARG A 64 -2.12 11.91 7.48
CA ARG A 64 -2.19 11.59 8.92
C ARG A 64 -2.39 10.10 9.19
N LYS A 65 -3.08 9.41 8.30
CA LYS A 65 -3.46 8.01 8.45
C LYS A 65 -2.48 7.02 7.84
N THR A 66 -1.50 7.51 7.08
CA THR A 66 -0.58 6.65 6.32
C THR A 66 0.88 7.06 6.56
N ASN A 67 1.79 6.18 6.16
CA ASN A 67 3.22 6.49 6.13
C ASN A 67 3.65 7.26 4.84
N LEU A 68 2.70 7.75 4.03
CA LEU A 68 3.00 8.57 2.87
C LEU A 68 3.59 9.93 3.23
N GLY A 69 3.28 10.43 4.45
CA GLY A 69 3.88 11.65 4.98
C GLY A 69 5.39 11.56 5.25
N ASP A 70 5.91 10.35 5.42
CA ASP A 70 7.33 10.08 5.73
C ASP A 70 8.19 9.86 4.48
N LEU A 71 7.58 9.83 3.30
CA LEU A 71 8.29 9.63 2.05
C LEU A 71 9.32 10.74 1.79
N ARG A 72 10.41 10.35 1.16
CA ARG A 72 11.53 11.20 0.72
C ARG A 72 11.78 10.98 -0.77
N LEU A 73 12.56 11.85 -1.38
CA LEU A 73 13.07 11.61 -2.73
C LEU A 73 13.79 10.26 -2.80
N ALA A 74 13.59 9.53 -3.87
CA ALA A 74 14.07 8.17 -4.11
C ALA A 74 13.48 7.08 -3.17
N SER A 75 12.51 7.41 -2.30
CA SER A 75 11.77 6.38 -1.57
C SER A 75 11.10 5.40 -2.53
N ASN A 76 11.23 4.12 -2.26
CA ASN A 76 10.51 3.07 -2.98
C ASN A 76 9.07 2.96 -2.47
N VAL A 77 8.13 2.76 -3.39
CA VAL A 77 6.71 2.59 -3.09
C VAL A 77 6.13 1.41 -3.86
N ASN A 78 5.39 0.56 -3.17
CA ASN A 78 4.61 -0.50 -3.80
C ASN A 78 3.47 0.11 -4.60
N LEU A 79 3.27 -0.37 -5.82
CA LEU A 79 2.26 0.15 -6.75
C LEU A 79 1.39 -0.99 -7.31
N GLU A 80 0.09 -0.69 -7.38
CA GLU A 80 -0.90 -1.55 -8.04
C GLU A 80 -1.90 -0.67 -8.78
N LEU A 81 -2.29 -1.05 -10.00
CA LEU A 81 -3.40 -0.43 -10.74
C LEU A 81 -4.72 -1.10 -10.35
N PRO A 82 -5.85 -0.39 -10.51
CA PRO A 82 -7.16 -0.97 -10.24
C PRO A 82 -7.39 -2.25 -11.05
N VAL A 83 -7.97 -3.26 -10.39
CA VAL A 83 -8.36 -4.49 -11.08
C VAL A 83 -9.38 -4.16 -12.18
N PRO A 84 -9.14 -4.58 -13.43
CA PRO A 84 -10.12 -4.40 -14.51
C PRO A 84 -11.39 -5.22 -14.24
N VAL A 85 -12.52 -4.82 -14.79
CA VAL A 85 -13.83 -5.51 -14.60
C VAL A 85 -13.77 -6.99 -14.99
N THR A 86 -12.90 -7.33 -15.94
CA THR A 86 -12.67 -8.71 -16.41
C THR A 86 -11.50 -9.41 -15.69
N GLY A 87 -10.90 -8.76 -14.69
CA GLY A 87 -9.76 -9.29 -13.96
C GLY A 87 -10.17 -10.21 -12.81
N SER A 88 -9.18 -10.90 -12.23
CA SER A 88 -9.33 -11.76 -11.05
C SER A 88 -8.85 -11.05 -9.78
N PHE A 89 -9.39 -11.48 -8.64
CA PHE A 89 -8.90 -11.10 -7.31
C PHE A 89 -7.95 -12.18 -6.80
N ASP A 90 -6.69 -12.11 -7.22
CA ASP A 90 -5.69 -13.12 -6.84
C ASP A 90 -5.23 -12.98 -5.37
N GLY A 91 -5.46 -11.82 -4.74
CA GLY A 91 -5.32 -11.59 -3.30
C GLY A 91 -6.66 -11.58 -2.59
N HIS A 92 -7.08 -10.40 -2.11
CA HIS A 92 -8.42 -10.16 -1.57
C HIS A 92 -8.95 -8.80 -2.04
N ILE A 93 -10.18 -8.45 -1.68
CA ILE A 93 -10.75 -7.14 -2.05
C ILE A 93 -10.10 -6.05 -1.21
N VAL A 94 -9.28 -5.19 -1.84
CA VAL A 94 -8.59 -4.06 -1.22
C VAL A 94 -9.16 -2.77 -1.76
N GLN A 95 -9.73 -1.94 -0.89
CA GLN A 95 -10.32 -0.66 -1.27
C GLN A 95 -9.28 0.44 -1.46
N GLY A 96 -8.17 0.36 -0.73
CA GLY A 96 -7.14 1.40 -0.68
C GLY A 96 -7.44 2.50 0.33
N HIS A 97 -8.36 2.27 1.25
CA HIS A 97 -8.66 3.13 2.39
C HIS A 97 -7.88 2.63 3.61
N ILE A 98 -6.87 3.38 3.98
CA ILE A 98 -5.97 2.96 5.07
C ILE A 98 -6.63 3.21 6.42
N ASP A 99 -6.71 2.18 7.23
CA ASP A 99 -7.27 2.26 8.58
C ASP A 99 -6.27 2.91 9.54
N ASN A 100 -5.01 2.45 9.52
CA ASN A 100 -3.96 2.94 10.41
C ASN A 100 -2.56 2.58 9.90
N THR A 101 -1.54 3.03 10.63
CA THR A 101 -0.15 2.58 10.50
C THR A 101 0.19 1.64 11.65
N VAL A 102 1.08 0.69 11.41
CA VAL A 102 1.55 -0.27 12.40
C VAL A 102 3.08 -0.25 12.47
N GLN A 103 3.63 -0.64 13.62
CA GLN A 103 5.06 -0.71 13.83
C GLN A 103 5.54 -2.15 13.73
N VAL A 104 6.57 -2.40 12.93
CA VAL A 104 7.29 -3.69 12.96
C VAL A 104 8.03 -3.80 14.29
N ILE A 105 7.72 -4.83 15.08
CA ILE A 105 8.34 -5.06 16.39
C ILE A 105 9.28 -6.26 16.42
N SER A 106 9.13 -7.19 15.48
CA SER A 106 10.13 -8.25 15.27
C SER A 106 10.07 -8.81 13.85
N ILE A 107 11.21 -9.27 13.37
CA ILE A 107 11.34 -10.07 12.14
C ILE A 107 12.16 -11.29 12.54
N ILE A 108 11.62 -12.48 12.29
CA ILE A 108 12.27 -13.76 12.57
C ILE A 108 12.49 -14.45 11.23
N GLU A 109 13.73 -14.74 10.92
CA GLU A 109 14.11 -15.51 9.73
C GLU A 109 13.75 -16.98 9.94
N GLU A 110 13.03 -17.57 9.00
CA GLU A 110 12.66 -18.97 8.96
C GLU A 110 13.08 -19.54 7.61
N SER A 111 14.03 -20.43 7.53
CA SER A 111 14.48 -21.09 6.29
C SER A 111 14.33 -20.26 5.01
N ASP A 112 13.15 -20.30 4.38
CA ASP A 112 12.83 -19.62 3.12
C ASP A 112 11.77 -18.51 3.30
N SER A 113 11.42 -18.12 4.52
CA SER A 113 10.40 -17.13 4.84
C SER A 113 10.83 -16.23 6.00
N GLN A 114 10.03 -15.19 6.23
CA GLN A 114 10.18 -14.31 7.40
C GLN A 114 8.85 -14.25 8.14
N LEU A 115 8.87 -14.44 9.43
CA LEU A 115 7.74 -14.13 10.30
C LEU A 115 7.89 -12.70 10.80
N ILE A 116 7.00 -11.81 10.34
CA ILE A 116 7.01 -10.39 10.70
C ILE A 116 5.89 -10.11 11.69
N LYS A 117 6.23 -9.54 12.84
CA LYS A 117 5.28 -9.15 13.87
C LYS A 117 5.10 -7.64 13.92
N PHE A 118 3.85 -7.22 13.95
CA PHE A 118 3.45 -5.80 13.99
C PHE A 118 2.73 -5.50 15.30
N LYS A 119 3.03 -4.34 15.89
CA LYS A 119 2.23 -3.76 16.94
C LYS A 119 1.11 -2.92 16.35
N THR A 120 -0.10 -3.10 16.83
CA THR A 120 -1.29 -2.33 16.43
C THR A 120 -2.03 -1.84 17.68
N ASN A 121 -2.99 -0.96 17.49
CA ASN A 121 -3.81 -0.50 18.60
C ASN A 121 -4.96 -1.51 18.91
N PRO A 122 -5.48 -1.55 20.14
CA PRO A 122 -6.54 -2.48 20.52
C PRO A 122 -7.88 -2.25 19.78
N LEU A 123 -8.08 -1.10 19.14
CA LEU A 123 -9.30 -0.85 18.37
C LEU A 123 -9.27 -1.52 17.00
N ASP A 124 -8.07 -1.68 16.42
CA ASP A 124 -7.90 -2.28 15.10
C ASP A 124 -7.85 -3.81 15.20
N ILE A 125 -7.34 -4.37 16.32
CA ILE A 125 -7.18 -5.81 16.49
C ILE A 125 -8.48 -6.60 16.34
N ARG A 126 -9.62 -6.00 16.69
CA ARG A 126 -10.94 -6.63 16.55
C ARG A 126 -11.34 -6.98 15.12
N TYR A 127 -10.66 -6.43 14.13
CA TYR A 127 -10.85 -6.72 12.70
C TYR A 127 -9.86 -7.74 12.17
N LEU A 128 -8.88 -8.14 12.98
CA LEU A 128 -7.82 -9.06 12.59
C LEU A 128 -8.10 -10.43 13.21
N VAL A 129 -8.13 -11.45 12.36
CA VAL A 129 -8.35 -12.83 12.80
C VAL A 129 -7.31 -13.74 12.21
N LYS A 130 -6.89 -14.75 12.99
CA LYS A 130 -5.96 -15.79 12.52
C LYS A 130 -6.47 -16.42 11.24
N LYS A 131 -5.62 -16.56 10.22
CA LYS A 131 -5.94 -17.03 8.87
C LYS A 131 -6.82 -16.07 8.05
N GLY A 132 -7.14 -14.89 8.57
CA GLY A 132 -7.78 -13.82 7.80
C GLY A 132 -6.80 -13.10 6.89
N PHE A 133 -7.30 -12.17 6.09
CA PHE A 133 -6.51 -11.33 5.21
C PHE A 133 -6.19 -9.98 5.87
N VAL A 134 -5.03 -9.44 5.55
CA VAL A 134 -4.65 -8.06 5.86
C VAL A 134 -3.85 -7.49 4.68
N ALA A 135 -4.06 -6.22 4.36
CA ALA A 135 -3.19 -5.52 3.41
C ALA A 135 -2.18 -4.66 4.17
N VAL A 136 -0.89 -4.92 4.01
CA VAL A 136 0.19 -4.13 4.60
C VAL A 136 1.02 -3.52 3.48
N ASP A 137 1.13 -2.18 3.46
CA ASP A 137 1.77 -1.41 2.38
C ASP A 137 1.31 -1.85 0.97
N GLY A 138 0.02 -2.22 0.86
CA GLY A 138 -0.62 -2.66 -0.38
C GLY A 138 -0.42 -4.14 -0.73
N VAL A 139 0.28 -4.91 0.11
CA VAL A 139 0.47 -6.36 -0.10
C VAL A 139 -0.61 -7.15 0.63
N SER A 140 -1.33 -8.01 -0.08
CA SER A 140 -2.28 -8.97 0.49
C SER A 140 -1.54 -10.08 1.21
N LEU A 141 -1.78 -10.22 2.51
CA LEU A 141 -1.08 -11.16 3.37
C LEU A 141 -2.07 -11.94 4.24
N THR A 142 -1.67 -13.12 4.66
CA THR A 142 -2.44 -13.95 5.60
C THR A 142 -1.91 -13.75 7.02
N ILE A 143 -2.82 -13.49 7.96
CA ILE A 143 -2.48 -13.39 9.37
C ILE A 143 -2.12 -14.77 9.90
N VAL A 144 -0.88 -14.92 10.39
CA VAL A 144 -0.41 -16.15 11.02
C VAL A 144 -0.96 -16.27 12.43
N ASP A 145 -0.82 -15.19 13.21
CA ASP A 145 -1.34 -15.13 14.57
C ASP A 145 -1.65 -13.68 14.97
N CYS A 146 -2.51 -13.50 15.97
CA CYS A 146 -2.85 -12.18 16.52
C CYS A 146 -3.28 -12.29 17.98
N ASP A 147 -3.09 -11.22 18.74
CA ASP A 147 -3.49 -11.09 20.15
C ASP A 147 -3.92 -9.63 20.40
N SER A 148 -4.06 -9.23 21.64
CA SER A 148 -4.68 -7.98 22.11
C SER A 148 -4.14 -6.68 21.48
N ASP A 149 -2.86 -6.64 21.07
CA ASP A 149 -2.21 -5.43 20.53
C ASP A 149 -1.17 -5.71 19.43
N TRP A 150 -1.17 -6.93 18.87
CA TRP A 150 -0.25 -7.31 17.79
C TRP A 150 -0.85 -8.36 16.84
N PHE A 151 -0.29 -8.42 15.65
CA PHE A 151 -0.49 -9.52 14.71
C PHE A 151 0.83 -9.88 14.00
N SER A 152 0.88 -11.04 13.36
CA SER A 152 2.01 -11.50 12.54
C SER A 152 1.56 -12.04 11.20
N ILE A 153 2.45 -11.93 10.25
CA ILE A 153 2.33 -12.45 8.88
C ILE A 153 3.52 -13.30 8.56
#